data_ada577f72f442e37c382ee2f11f91cb7
#
_entry.id   ada577f72f442e37c382ee2f11f91cb7
#
_cell.length_a   1.000
_cell.length_b   1.000
_cell.length_c   1.000
_cell.angle_alpha   90.00
_cell.angle_beta   90.00
_cell.angle_gamma   90.00
#
_symmetry.space_group_name_H-M   'P 1'
#
loop_
_entity.id
_entity.type
_entity.pdbx_description
1 polymer ?
#
loop_
_entity_poly.entity_id
_entity_poly.type
_entity_poly.pdbx_seq_one_letter_code
_entity_poly.pdbx_strand_id
1 'polypeptide(L)'
;MSLLIELLGSIALLLWGLRMVRTGVMRSYGNNLKSLARRSEGKTLPAFTSGLLVAALLQSSTAAILISASFAGQGLISVGSAFITMLGADVGTSVAVLIASQKFTTLAPLLLAIGVFGFIGSKINKWQNVFRAISGLGLILFALSLIASTAGGLSELKQFTALLNIFEDQPVFFILLALILTYLSYSSLAIVLLSVSFLATGVIGLNEGLYLVLGANLGSGMLPLISNWRGSIQELTPVLANLIIRVICILAFYPFVDFVSTFGLQFVSIELFPAIYHLSLNLIVAITGVIFSKNILTLATKMLSNLEEKELSQPSFLEANNFAMPAISLASAKREAIHMAEISQKMVVSSLAVLRDDNTALRSEVIKNEDIVDNIFDSIKLYIAR
;
A
#
# COMPACT_ATOMS: atom_id res chain seq x y z
N MET A 1 15.43 -4.90 -29.33
CA MET A 1 16.11 -4.42 -28.12
C MET A 1 15.73 -2.98 -27.75
N SER A 2 15.65 -2.04 -28.72
CA SER A 2 15.25 -0.65 -28.42
C SER A 2 13.88 -0.55 -27.74
N LEU A 3 12.84 -1.23 -28.26
CA LEU A 3 11.49 -1.21 -27.69
C LEU A 3 11.40 -1.69 -26.23
N LEU A 4 12.19 -2.70 -25.83
CA LEU A 4 12.22 -3.14 -24.43
C LEU A 4 12.86 -2.10 -23.52
N ILE A 5 13.91 -1.43 -23.98
CA ILE A 5 14.55 -0.33 -23.23
C ILE A 5 13.60 0.86 -23.12
N GLU A 6 12.89 1.19 -24.19
CA GLU A 6 11.87 2.24 -24.21
C GLU A 6 10.71 1.93 -23.28
N LEU A 7 10.24 0.67 -23.24
CA LEU A 7 9.21 0.22 -22.31
C LEU A 7 9.67 0.36 -20.85
N LEU A 8 10.87 -0.11 -20.52
CA LEU A 8 11.44 0.02 -19.19
C LEU A 8 11.60 1.49 -18.77
N GLY A 9 12.06 2.35 -19.70
CA GLY A 9 12.15 3.79 -19.45
C GLY A 9 10.79 4.44 -19.20
N SER A 10 9.78 4.04 -19.97
CA SER A 10 8.41 4.54 -19.83
C SER A 10 7.77 4.09 -18.49
N ILE A 11 8.00 2.84 -18.07
CA ILE A 11 7.58 2.34 -16.75
C ILE A 11 8.31 3.11 -15.64
N ALA A 12 9.60 3.36 -15.77
CA ALA A 12 10.36 4.15 -14.80
C ALA A 12 9.80 5.58 -14.65
N LEU A 13 9.42 6.22 -15.78
CA LEU A 13 8.75 7.53 -15.77
C LEU A 13 7.38 7.47 -15.08
N LEU A 14 6.60 6.44 -15.31
CA LEU A 14 5.32 6.22 -14.63
C LEU A 14 5.52 6.14 -13.10
N LEU A 15 6.44 5.31 -12.65
CA LEU A 15 6.76 5.14 -11.22
C LEU A 15 7.30 6.45 -10.61
N TRP A 16 8.11 7.19 -11.35
CA TRP A 16 8.62 8.48 -10.90
C TRP A 16 7.51 9.53 -10.79
N GLY A 17 6.59 9.59 -11.76
CA GLY A 17 5.41 10.44 -11.73
C GLY A 17 4.53 10.17 -10.51
N LEU A 18 4.23 8.89 -10.22
CA LEU A 18 3.49 8.46 -9.04
C LEU A 18 4.20 8.88 -7.73
N ARG A 19 5.53 8.73 -7.67
CA ARG A 19 6.33 9.17 -6.53
C ARG A 19 6.28 10.70 -6.35
N MET A 20 6.31 11.45 -7.44
CA MET A 20 6.19 12.93 -7.40
C MET A 20 4.84 13.36 -6.85
N VAL A 21 3.72 12.76 -7.31
CA VAL A 21 2.39 13.04 -6.77
C VAL A 21 2.34 12.75 -5.28
N ARG A 22 2.71 11.54 -4.87
CA ARG A 22 2.71 11.13 -3.45
C ARG A 22 3.52 12.09 -2.57
N THR A 23 4.76 12.37 -2.96
CA THR A 23 5.64 13.25 -2.15
C THR A 23 5.15 14.70 -2.15
N GLY A 24 4.64 15.19 -3.27
CA GLY A 24 4.08 16.54 -3.39
C GLY A 24 2.86 16.72 -2.48
N VAL A 25 1.90 15.79 -2.52
CA VAL A 25 0.69 15.82 -1.67
C VAL A 25 1.05 15.66 -0.19
N MET A 26 1.92 14.68 0.15
CA MET A 26 2.32 14.46 1.56
C MET A 26 3.02 15.66 2.16
N ARG A 27 3.90 16.33 1.42
CA ARG A 27 4.62 17.52 1.92
C ARG A 27 3.71 18.76 2.01
N SER A 28 2.68 18.86 1.15
CA SER A 28 1.75 20.00 1.15
C SER A 28 0.62 19.86 2.17
N TYR A 29 0.07 18.66 2.33
CA TYR A 29 -1.18 18.39 3.05
C TYR A 29 -1.10 17.22 4.04
N GLY A 30 0.06 16.65 4.31
CA GLY A 30 0.21 15.43 5.13
C GLY A 30 -0.43 15.55 6.53
N ASN A 31 -0.29 16.70 7.20
CA ASN A 31 -0.90 16.94 8.51
C ASN A 31 -2.43 16.98 8.43
N ASN A 32 -3.00 17.55 7.36
CA ASN A 32 -4.44 17.59 7.15
C ASN A 32 -4.99 16.17 6.90
N LEU A 33 -4.29 15.37 6.09
CA LEU A 33 -4.66 13.99 5.81
C LEU A 33 -4.64 13.12 7.09
N LYS A 34 -3.61 13.29 7.93
CA LYS A 34 -3.52 12.62 9.23
C LYS A 34 -4.65 13.04 10.17
N SER A 35 -4.99 14.33 10.21
CA SER A 35 -6.10 14.83 11.05
C SER A 35 -7.46 14.30 10.60
N LEU A 36 -7.65 14.12 9.28
CA LEU A 36 -8.87 13.55 8.72
C LEU A 36 -9.11 12.12 9.21
N ALA A 37 -8.09 11.28 9.17
CA ALA A 37 -8.15 9.90 9.67
C ALA A 37 -8.49 9.85 11.17
N ARG A 38 -7.89 10.73 12.00
CA ARG A 38 -8.17 10.78 13.44
C ARG A 38 -9.59 11.24 13.77
N ARG A 39 -10.16 12.19 13.01
CA ARG A 39 -11.52 12.72 13.26
C ARG A 39 -12.62 11.72 12.90
N SER A 40 -12.30 10.68 12.17
CA SER A 40 -13.25 9.64 11.75
C SER A 40 -13.37 8.46 12.71
N GLU A 41 -12.67 8.51 13.87
CA GLU A 41 -12.69 7.46 14.88
C GLU A 41 -14.11 7.10 15.34
N GLY A 42 -14.39 5.80 15.43
CA GLY A 42 -15.67 5.25 15.89
C GLY A 42 -16.84 5.36 14.89
N LYS A 43 -16.62 5.92 13.70
CA LYS A 43 -17.68 6.10 12.69
C LYS A 43 -17.30 5.43 11.38
N THR A 44 -18.08 4.44 10.95
CA THR A 44 -17.80 3.63 9.75
C THR A 44 -17.69 4.48 8.48
N LEU A 45 -18.70 5.28 8.15
CA LEU A 45 -18.70 6.05 6.91
C LEU A 45 -17.61 7.15 6.87
N PRO A 46 -17.39 7.94 7.91
CA PRO A 46 -16.25 8.87 7.96
C PRO A 46 -14.89 8.18 7.89
N ALA A 47 -14.70 7.02 8.53
CA ALA A 47 -13.45 6.27 8.43
C ALA A 47 -13.19 5.79 6.99
N PHE A 48 -14.20 5.21 6.35
CA PHE A 48 -14.14 4.77 4.96
C PHE A 48 -13.83 5.94 4.01
N THR A 49 -14.57 7.04 4.10
CA THR A 49 -14.36 8.21 3.22
C THR A 49 -13.02 8.88 3.47
N SER A 50 -12.51 8.90 4.70
CA SER A 50 -11.17 9.41 4.99
C SER A 50 -10.09 8.58 4.30
N GLY A 51 -10.19 7.26 4.36
CA GLY A 51 -9.29 6.34 3.66
C GLY A 51 -9.34 6.53 2.14
N LEU A 52 -10.55 6.60 1.58
CA LEU A 52 -10.79 6.84 0.16
C LEU A 52 -10.10 8.13 -0.31
N LEU A 53 -10.35 9.25 0.39
CA LEU A 53 -9.78 10.55 0.01
C LEU A 53 -8.25 10.56 0.17
N VAL A 54 -7.73 10.02 1.27
CA VAL A 54 -6.28 9.94 1.49
C VAL A 54 -5.61 9.14 0.39
N ALA A 55 -6.11 7.95 0.07
CA ALA A 55 -5.51 7.09 -0.94
C ALA A 55 -5.67 7.63 -2.36
N ALA A 56 -6.81 8.23 -2.71
CA ALA A 56 -7.02 8.86 -4.01
C ALA A 56 -6.04 10.02 -4.22
N LEU A 57 -5.85 10.88 -3.22
CA LEU A 57 -4.91 12.00 -3.28
C LEU A 57 -3.44 11.55 -3.30
N LEU A 58 -3.10 10.51 -2.53
CA LEU A 58 -1.74 9.95 -2.49
C LEU A 58 -1.47 9.01 -3.67
N GLN A 59 -2.51 8.62 -4.41
CA GLN A 59 -2.45 7.58 -5.46
C GLN A 59 -1.81 6.28 -4.94
N SER A 60 -2.09 5.95 -3.67
CA SER A 60 -1.45 4.83 -2.99
C SER A 60 -2.28 4.33 -1.80
N SER A 61 -2.91 3.18 -1.96
CA SER A 61 -3.55 2.47 -0.83
C SER A 61 -2.50 2.00 0.19
N THR A 62 -1.35 1.50 -0.26
CA THR A 62 -0.26 1.06 0.62
C THR A 62 0.15 2.15 1.62
N ALA A 63 0.34 3.40 1.14
CA ALA A 63 0.69 4.51 2.02
C ALA A 63 -0.43 4.83 3.03
N ALA A 64 -1.69 4.84 2.59
CA ALA A 64 -2.84 5.07 3.46
C ALA A 64 -3.01 3.94 4.50
N ILE A 65 -2.81 2.69 4.08
CA ILE A 65 -2.86 1.50 4.96
C ILE A 65 -1.78 1.59 6.04
N LEU A 66 -0.51 1.88 5.68
CA LEU A 66 0.60 2.00 6.63
C LEU A 66 0.38 3.15 7.63
N ILE A 67 -0.16 4.29 7.18
CA ILE A 67 -0.52 5.39 8.08
C ILE A 67 -1.61 4.95 9.06
N SER A 68 -2.65 4.27 8.58
CA SER A 68 -3.76 3.80 9.42
C SER A 68 -3.31 2.71 10.41
N ALA A 69 -2.45 1.79 9.97
CA ALA A 69 -1.82 0.79 10.82
C ALA A 69 -1.01 1.44 11.95
N SER A 70 -0.12 2.37 11.59
CA SER A 70 0.68 3.12 12.57
C SER A 70 -0.18 3.89 13.57
N PHE A 71 -1.33 4.44 13.16
CA PHE A 71 -2.25 5.10 14.09
C PHE A 71 -2.95 4.12 15.03
N ALA A 72 -3.29 2.92 14.55
CA ALA A 72 -3.82 1.86 15.39
C ALA A 72 -2.78 1.41 16.44
N GLY A 73 -1.53 1.19 16.01
CA GLY A 73 -0.44 0.82 16.94
C GLY A 73 -0.12 1.87 17.98
N GLN A 74 -0.32 3.15 17.67
CA GLN A 74 -0.17 4.26 18.62
C GLN A 74 -1.41 4.50 19.48
N GLY A 75 -2.49 3.72 19.31
CA GLY A 75 -3.76 3.92 20.01
C GLY A 75 -4.50 5.21 19.63
N LEU A 76 -4.13 5.85 18.50
CA LEU A 76 -4.77 7.07 18.03
C LEU A 76 -6.12 6.81 17.36
N ILE A 77 -6.29 5.62 16.81
CA ILE A 77 -7.55 5.09 16.28
C ILE A 77 -7.68 3.63 16.67
N SER A 78 -8.91 3.13 16.75
CA SER A 78 -9.16 1.71 17.03
C SER A 78 -8.76 0.84 15.81
N VAL A 79 -8.44 -0.42 16.08
CA VAL A 79 -8.14 -1.44 15.05
C VAL A 79 -9.28 -1.55 14.03
N GLY A 80 -10.54 -1.46 14.51
CA GLY A 80 -11.72 -1.47 13.65
C GLY A 80 -11.79 -0.26 12.72
N SER A 81 -11.56 0.95 13.26
CA SER A 81 -11.52 2.18 12.44
C SER A 81 -10.37 2.15 11.43
N ALA A 82 -9.20 1.62 11.81
CA ALA A 82 -8.07 1.45 10.91
C ALA A 82 -8.44 0.51 9.74
N PHE A 83 -9.06 -0.64 10.03
CA PHE A 83 -9.51 -1.59 9.02
C PHE A 83 -10.50 -0.96 8.02
N ILE A 84 -11.51 -0.25 8.51
CA ILE A 84 -12.48 0.45 7.66
C ILE A 84 -11.80 1.54 6.81
N THR A 85 -10.84 2.27 7.36
CA THR A 85 -10.05 3.26 6.63
C THR A 85 -9.23 2.60 5.52
N MET A 86 -8.66 1.42 5.75
CA MET A 86 -7.92 0.64 4.75
C MET A 86 -8.83 0.18 3.61
N LEU A 87 -10.04 -0.30 3.90
CA LEU A 87 -11.03 -0.66 2.87
C LEU A 87 -11.39 0.56 1.99
N GLY A 88 -11.57 1.73 2.61
CA GLY A 88 -11.77 2.98 1.87
C GLY A 88 -10.56 3.35 1.01
N ALA A 89 -9.35 3.14 1.50
CA ALA A 89 -8.12 3.43 0.77
C ALA A 89 -7.97 2.60 -0.52
N ASP A 90 -8.42 1.36 -0.50
CA ASP A 90 -8.39 0.48 -1.67
C ASP A 90 -9.34 0.97 -2.76
N VAL A 91 -10.54 1.37 -2.38
CA VAL A 91 -11.50 1.99 -3.31
C VAL A 91 -10.96 3.32 -3.82
N GLY A 92 -10.35 4.15 -2.96
CA GLY A 92 -9.77 5.43 -3.35
C GLY A 92 -8.67 5.31 -4.41
N THR A 93 -7.80 4.30 -4.27
CA THR A 93 -6.78 4.01 -5.29
C THR A 93 -7.41 3.54 -6.60
N SER A 94 -8.48 2.73 -6.54
CA SER A 94 -9.18 2.27 -7.75
C SER A 94 -9.86 3.42 -8.50
N VAL A 95 -10.40 4.40 -7.78
CA VAL A 95 -10.92 5.64 -8.38
C VAL A 95 -9.79 6.42 -9.06
N ALA A 96 -8.61 6.52 -8.43
CA ALA A 96 -7.46 7.18 -9.05
C ALA A 96 -7.00 6.46 -10.34
N VAL A 97 -7.00 5.11 -10.35
CA VAL A 97 -6.75 4.30 -11.56
C VAL A 97 -7.76 4.63 -12.65
N LEU A 98 -9.06 4.62 -12.33
CA LEU A 98 -10.12 4.89 -13.31
C LEU A 98 -9.98 6.29 -13.94
N ILE A 99 -9.64 7.31 -13.13
CA ILE A 99 -9.39 8.67 -13.64
C ILE A 99 -8.13 8.70 -14.52
N ALA A 100 -7.04 8.06 -14.10
CA ALA A 100 -5.79 8.04 -14.87
C ALA A 100 -5.90 7.22 -16.18
N SER A 101 -6.83 6.26 -16.24
CA SER A 101 -7.10 5.44 -17.44
C SER A 101 -7.90 6.18 -18.52
N GLN A 102 -8.45 7.35 -18.20
CA GLN A 102 -9.15 8.16 -19.21
C GLN A 102 -8.15 8.71 -20.24
N LYS A 103 -8.62 8.89 -21.48
CA LYS A 103 -7.79 9.39 -22.60
C LYS A 103 -7.43 10.88 -22.45
N PHE A 104 -6.89 11.27 -21.30
CA PHE A 104 -6.42 12.64 -21.04
C PHE A 104 -4.97 12.88 -21.47
N THR A 105 -4.44 12.09 -22.42
CA THR A 105 -3.05 12.20 -22.87
C THR A 105 -2.70 13.58 -23.43
N THR A 106 -3.66 14.28 -24.04
CA THR A 106 -3.51 15.68 -24.50
C THR A 106 -3.26 16.68 -23.36
N LEU A 107 -3.63 16.36 -22.13
CA LEU A 107 -3.37 17.21 -20.97
C LEU A 107 -1.95 17.04 -20.41
N ALA A 108 -1.22 15.99 -20.79
CA ALA A 108 0.11 15.72 -20.23
C ALA A 108 1.07 16.90 -20.43
N PRO A 109 1.26 17.47 -21.63
CA PRO A 109 2.14 18.62 -21.84
C PRO A 109 1.72 19.86 -21.05
N LEU A 110 0.41 20.11 -20.93
CA LEU A 110 -0.13 21.24 -20.16
C LEU A 110 0.18 21.09 -18.67
N LEU A 111 -0.09 19.91 -18.10
CA LEU A 111 0.20 19.64 -16.68
C LEU A 111 1.68 19.70 -16.39
N LEU A 112 2.53 19.21 -17.30
CA LEU A 112 3.98 19.34 -17.19
C LEU A 112 4.42 20.80 -17.21
N ALA A 113 3.92 21.60 -18.15
CA ALA A 113 4.25 23.01 -18.24
C ALA A 113 3.84 23.76 -16.95
N ILE A 114 2.57 23.64 -16.52
CA ILE A 114 2.08 24.26 -15.29
C ILE A 114 2.88 23.79 -14.08
N GLY A 115 3.11 22.49 -13.97
CA GLY A 115 3.82 21.91 -12.83
C GLY A 115 5.27 22.34 -12.75
N VAL A 116 6.02 22.26 -13.86
CA VAL A 116 7.45 22.60 -13.90
C VAL A 116 7.65 24.11 -13.73
N PHE A 117 6.97 24.95 -14.52
CA PHE A 117 7.14 26.40 -14.40
C PHE A 117 6.62 26.94 -13.05
N GLY A 118 5.51 26.36 -12.53
CA GLY A 118 5.03 26.68 -11.20
C GLY A 118 6.01 26.27 -10.09
N PHE A 119 6.66 25.10 -10.22
CA PHE A 119 7.69 24.65 -9.28
C PHE A 119 8.91 25.59 -9.26
N ILE A 120 9.41 25.98 -10.44
CA ILE A 120 10.56 26.86 -10.59
C ILE A 120 10.22 28.28 -10.09
N GLY A 121 9.04 28.79 -10.43
CA GLY A 121 8.62 30.15 -10.11
C GLY A 121 8.17 30.34 -8.65
N SER A 122 7.83 29.28 -7.93
CA SER A 122 7.33 29.40 -6.56
C SER A 122 8.46 29.47 -5.54
N LYS A 123 8.39 30.46 -4.64
CA LYS A 123 9.29 30.60 -3.49
C LYS A 123 8.75 29.96 -2.20
N ILE A 124 7.49 29.53 -2.20
CA ILE A 124 6.80 28.97 -1.04
C ILE A 124 6.83 27.45 -1.12
N ASN A 125 7.46 26.78 -0.16
CA ASN A 125 7.62 25.33 -0.12
C ASN A 125 6.31 24.54 -0.33
N LYS A 126 5.20 25.02 0.23
CA LYS A 126 3.89 24.38 0.05
C LYS A 126 3.48 24.34 -1.44
N TRP A 127 3.57 25.47 -2.12
CA TRP A 127 3.21 25.59 -3.54
C TRP A 127 4.17 24.82 -4.45
N GLN A 128 5.48 24.84 -4.13
CA GLN A 128 6.45 23.99 -4.86
C GLN A 128 6.05 22.51 -4.81
N ASN A 129 5.61 22.03 -3.65
CA ASN A 129 5.17 20.64 -3.52
C ASN A 129 3.83 20.37 -4.24
N VAL A 130 2.91 21.34 -4.29
CA VAL A 130 1.70 21.26 -5.12
C VAL A 130 2.06 21.17 -6.60
N PHE A 131 2.95 22.04 -7.10
CA PHE A 131 3.40 22.00 -8.48
C PHE A 131 4.19 20.73 -8.82
N ARG A 132 4.94 20.18 -7.85
CA ARG A 132 5.55 18.85 -7.98
C ARG A 132 4.51 17.77 -8.20
N ALA A 133 3.39 17.79 -7.46
CA ALA A 133 2.30 16.84 -7.68
C ALA A 133 1.65 17.02 -9.06
N ILE A 134 1.45 18.25 -9.52
CA ILE A 134 0.92 18.53 -10.87
C ILE A 134 1.88 18.02 -11.95
N SER A 135 3.19 18.26 -11.81
CA SER A 135 4.20 17.69 -12.71
C SER A 135 4.16 16.16 -12.72
N GLY A 136 3.97 15.55 -11.55
CA GLY A 136 3.83 14.10 -11.41
C GLY A 136 2.62 13.55 -12.17
N LEU A 137 1.47 14.22 -12.10
CA LEU A 137 0.28 13.86 -12.90
C LEU A 137 0.57 13.95 -14.40
N GLY A 138 1.22 15.02 -14.84
CA GLY A 138 1.63 15.17 -16.23
C GLY A 138 2.59 14.06 -16.69
N LEU A 139 3.56 13.67 -15.84
CA LEU A 139 4.47 12.56 -16.11
C LEU A 139 3.75 11.22 -16.20
N ILE A 140 2.76 10.96 -15.35
CA ILE A 140 1.95 9.74 -15.41
C ILE A 140 1.26 9.63 -16.77
N LEU A 141 0.54 10.67 -17.19
CA LEU A 141 -0.18 10.68 -18.47
C LEU A 141 0.79 10.56 -19.67
N PHE A 142 1.94 11.23 -19.59
CA PHE A 142 2.98 11.14 -20.62
C PHE A 142 3.58 9.73 -20.69
N ALA A 143 3.91 9.13 -19.54
CA ALA A 143 4.43 7.78 -19.46
C ALA A 143 3.44 6.74 -20.02
N LEU A 144 2.14 6.88 -19.71
CA LEU A 144 1.11 6.00 -20.27
C LEU A 144 1.02 6.10 -21.80
N SER A 145 1.20 7.29 -22.38
CA SER A 145 1.27 7.49 -23.82
C SER A 145 2.49 6.78 -24.43
N LEU A 146 3.66 6.89 -23.79
CA LEU A 146 4.88 6.18 -24.22
C LEU A 146 4.73 4.67 -24.11
N ILE A 147 4.17 4.17 -22.98
CA ILE A 147 3.91 2.73 -22.79
C ILE A 147 3.00 2.21 -23.90
N ALA A 148 1.90 2.91 -24.20
CA ALA A 148 0.97 2.51 -25.25
C ALA A 148 1.65 2.49 -26.64
N SER A 149 2.44 3.50 -26.97
CA SER A 149 3.18 3.56 -28.24
C SER A 149 4.18 2.41 -28.36
N THR A 150 4.97 2.17 -27.30
CA THR A 150 6.00 1.11 -27.30
C THR A 150 5.37 -0.29 -27.30
N ALA A 151 4.28 -0.47 -26.54
CA ALA A 151 3.54 -1.73 -26.48
C ALA A 151 2.92 -2.08 -27.83
N GLY A 152 2.37 -1.10 -28.55
CA GLY A 152 1.90 -1.29 -29.93
C GLY A 152 3.01 -1.79 -30.85
N GLY A 153 4.22 -1.23 -30.76
CA GLY A 153 5.38 -1.74 -31.53
C GLY A 153 5.81 -3.14 -31.14
N LEU A 154 5.64 -3.53 -29.85
CA LEU A 154 5.94 -4.89 -29.39
C LEU A 154 4.92 -5.91 -29.88
N SER A 155 3.64 -5.56 -29.98
CA SER A 155 2.59 -6.46 -30.46
C SER A 155 2.78 -6.85 -31.95
N GLU A 156 3.49 -6.05 -32.73
CA GLU A 156 3.84 -6.36 -34.13
C GLU A 156 4.99 -7.37 -34.27
N LEU A 157 5.76 -7.61 -33.20
CA LEU A 157 6.89 -8.54 -33.19
C LEU A 157 6.42 -9.99 -33.00
N LYS A 158 6.49 -10.81 -34.04
CA LYS A 158 6.11 -12.24 -33.99
C LYS A 158 6.76 -13.03 -32.85
N GLN A 159 8.03 -12.74 -32.55
CA GLN A 159 8.75 -13.40 -31.44
C GLN A 159 8.15 -13.05 -30.07
N PHE A 160 7.71 -11.82 -29.90
CA PHE A 160 7.12 -11.35 -28.65
C PHE A 160 5.70 -11.91 -28.45
N THR A 161 4.87 -11.89 -29.49
CA THR A 161 3.53 -12.50 -29.44
C THR A 161 3.60 -14.00 -29.26
N ALA A 162 4.53 -14.70 -29.92
CA ALA A 162 4.75 -16.14 -29.73
C ALA A 162 5.17 -16.48 -28.27
N LEU A 163 5.96 -15.62 -27.62
CA LEU A 163 6.32 -15.79 -26.22
C LEU A 163 5.10 -15.64 -25.31
N LEU A 164 4.26 -14.63 -25.54
CA LEU A 164 3.05 -14.42 -24.75
C LEU A 164 2.03 -15.54 -24.92
N ASN A 165 1.87 -16.07 -26.13
CA ASN A 165 0.95 -17.18 -26.42
C ASN A 165 1.29 -18.47 -25.63
N ILE A 166 2.55 -18.65 -25.20
CA ILE A 166 2.92 -19.77 -24.31
C ILE A 166 2.17 -19.70 -22.96
N PHE A 167 1.82 -18.48 -22.53
CA PHE A 167 1.18 -18.22 -21.24
C PHE A 167 -0.32 -17.86 -21.38
N GLU A 168 -0.89 -17.83 -22.60
CA GLU A 168 -2.25 -17.36 -22.88
C GLU A 168 -3.30 -18.04 -21.98
N ASP A 169 -3.20 -19.32 -21.77
CA ASP A 169 -4.14 -20.08 -20.92
C ASP A 169 -3.59 -20.34 -19.49
N GLN A 170 -2.70 -19.48 -18.99
CA GLN A 170 -2.07 -19.64 -17.69
C GLN A 170 -2.44 -18.50 -16.71
N PRO A 171 -3.67 -18.50 -16.14
CA PRO A 171 -4.14 -17.40 -15.27
C PRO A 171 -3.24 -17.19 -14.06
N VAL A 172 -2.74 -18.27 -13.45
CA VAL A 172 -1.86 -18.21 -12.29
C VAL A 172 -0.55 -17.48 -12.61
N PHE A 173 -0.03 -17.64 -13.82
CA PHE A 173 1.18 -16.92 -14.28
C PHE A 173 0.96 -15.40 -14.23
N PHE A 174 -0.14 -14.89 -14.80
CA PHE A 174 -0.42 -13.45 -14.81
C PHE A 174 -0.71 -12.90 -13.42
N ILE A 175 -1.40 -13.65 -12.57
CA ILE A 175 -1.64 -13.28 -11.17
C ILE A 175 -0.32 -13.15 -10.41
N LEU A 176 0.57 -14.16 -10.49
CA LEU A 176 1.87 -14.14 -9.83
C LEU A 176 2.79 -13.06 -10.39
N LEU A 177 2.80 -12.88 -11.71
CA LEU A 177 3.57 -11.82 -12.36
C LEU A 177 3.17 -10.45 -11.84
N ALA A 178 1.86 -10.15 -11.82
CA ALA A 178 1.35 -8.88 -11.32
C ALA A 178 1.60 -8.69 -9.82
N LEU A 179 1.50 -9.75 -9.01
CA LEU A 179 1.84 -9.73 -7.60
C LEU A 179 3.30 -9.33 -7.39
N ILE A 180 4.24 -10.00 -8.10
CA ILE A 180 5.68 -9.73 -8.02
C ILE A 180 5.98 -8.29 -8.50
N LEU A 181 5.43 -7.89 -9.64
CA LEU A 181 5.61 -6.54 -10.18
C LEU A 181 5.04 -5.46 -9.24
N THR A 182 3.90 -5.72 -8.59
CA THR A 182 3.34 -4.84 -7.57
C THR A 182 4.24 -4.72 -6.35
N TYR A 183 4.82 -5.83 -5.91
CA TYR A 183 5.80 -5.83 -4.82
C TYR A 183 7.06 -5.03 -5.18
N LEU A 184 7.65 -5.26 -6.35
CA LEU A 184 8.87 -4.57 -6.80
C LEU A 184 8.65 -3.07 -7.04
N SER A 185 7.49 -2.69 -7.60
CA SER A 185 7.15 -1.29 -7.88
C SER A 185 6.57 -0.53 -6.69
N TYR A 186 6.20 -1.22 -5.61
CA TYR A 186 5.43 -0.67 -4.49
C TYR A 186 4.13 0.04 -4.93
N SER A 187 3.52 -0.42 -6.05
CA SER A 187 2.37 0.26 -6.64
C SER A 187 1.47 -0.68 -7.45
N SER A 188 0.32 -1.04 -6.89
CA SER A 188 -0.74 -1.73 -7.65
C SER A 188 -1.35 -0.85 -8.74
N LEU A 189 -1.42 0.47 -8.50
CA LEU A 189 -1.92 1.43 -9.48
C LEU A 189 -1.10 1.38 -10.77
N ALA A 190 0.24 1.33 -10.68
CA ALA A 190 1.12 1.21 -11.85
C ALA A 190 0.82 -0.07 -12.65
N ILE A 191 0.62 -1.20 -11.97
CA ILE A 191 0.39 -2.48 -12.64
C ILE A 191 -0.99 -2.54 -13.30
N VAL A 192 -2.03 -1.98 -12.67
CA VAL A 192 -3.35 -1.89 -13.31
C VAL A 192 -3.33 -0.95 -14.50
N LEU A 193 -2.61 0.18 -14.44
CA LEU A 193 -2.44 1.08 -15.59
C LEU A 193 -1.63 0.42 -16.73
N LEU A 194 -0.63 -0.40 -16.41
CA LEU A 194 0.06 -1.24 -17.41
C LEU A 194 -0.90 -2.23 -18.07
N SER A 195 -1.74 -2.92 -17.29
CA SER A 195 -2.77 -3.82 -17.82
C SER A 195 -3.72 -3.11 -18.78
N VAL A 196 -4.21 -1.91 -18.42
CA VAL A 196 -5.01 -1.05 -19.29
C VAL A 196 -4.28 -0.74 -20.60
N SER A 197 -3.01 -0.33 -20.52
CA SER A 197 -2.21 0.05 -21.68
C SER A 197 -1.91 -1.14 -22.61
N PHE A 198 -1.57 -2.29 -22.05
CA PHE A 198 -1.27 -3.50 -22.83
C PHE A 198 -2.52 -4.08 -23.48
N LEU A 199 -3.66 -4.02 -22.81
CA LEU A 199 -4.93 -4.43 -23.39
C LEU A 199 -5.35 -3.49 -24.54
N ALA A 200 -5.23 -2.17 -24.33
CA ALA A 200 -5.58 -1.17 -25.35
C ALA A 200 -4.74 -1.28 -26.64
N THR A 201 -3.54 -1.84 -26.54
CA THR A 201 -2.61 -2.04 -27.68
C THR A 201 -2.63 -3.48 -28.23
N GLY A 202 -3.46 -4.37 -27.68
CA GLY A 202 -3.57 -5.76 -28.12
C GLY A 202 -2.36 -6.63 -27.77
N VAL A 203 -1.50 -6.20 -26.84
CA VAL A 203 -0.35 -6.98 -26.34
C VAL A 203 -0.81 -8.19 -25.53
N ILE A 204 -1.89 -8.02 -24.75
CA ILE A 204 -2.51 -9.08 -23.96
C ILE A 204 -4.02 -9.12 -24.25
N GLY A 205 -4.64 -10.26 -24.03
CA GLY A 205 -6.09 -10.41 -24.08
C GLY A 205 -6.79 -9.84 -22.86
N LEU A 206 -8.12 -9.82 -22.89
CA LEU A 206 -8.92 -9.25 -21.80
C LEU A 206 -8.77 -10.05 -20.51
N ASN A 207 -8.83 -11.39 -20.59
CA ASN A 207 -8.73 -12.24 -19.42
C ASN A 207 -7.37 -12.10 -18.71
N GLU A 208 -6.26 -12.05 -19.48
CA GLU A 208 -4.91 -11.81 -18.98
C GLU A 208 -4.84 -10.44 -18.25
N GLY A 209 -5.48 -9.42 -18.84
CA GLY A 209 -5.61 -8.10 -18.22
C GLY A 209 -6.33 -8.15 -16.87
N LEU A 210 -7.41 -8.93 -16.75
CA LEU A 210 -8.14 -9.10 -15.48
C LEU A 210 -7.34 -9.92 -14.47
N TYR A 211 -6.60 -10.95 -14.89
CA TYR A 211 -5.70 -11.70 -14.01
C TYR A 211 -4.56 -10.82 -13.47
N LEU A 212 -4.03 -9.90 -14.28
CA LEU A 212 -3.06 -8.90 -13.79
C LEU A 212 -3.69 -8.00 -12.71
N VAL A 213 -4.96 -7.59 -12.86
CA VAL A 213 -5.68 -6.81 -11.83
C VAL A 213 -5.83 -7.60 -10.53
N LEU A 214 -6.19 -8.90 -10.59
CA LEU A 214 -6.27 -9.76 -9.40
C LEU A 214 -4.93 -9.85 -8.67
N GLY A 215 -3.85 -10.10 -9.43
CA GLY A 215 -2.49 -10.18 -8.88
C GLY A 215 -2.01 -8.86 -8.28
N ALA A 216 -2.30 -7.72 -8.93
CA ALA A 216 -1.98 -6.40 -8.40
C ALA A 216 -2.74 -6.11 -7.10
N ASN A 217 -3.97 -6.57 -6.98
CA ASN A 217 -4.78 -6.45 -5.77
C ASN A 217 -4.21 -7.28 -4.62
N LEU A 218 -3.81 -8.53 -4.86
CA LEU A 218 -3.10 -9.35 -3.88
C LEU A 218 -1.80 -8.71 -3.43
N GLY A 219 -0.97 -8.26 -4.37
CA GLY A 219 0.30 -7.60 -4.08
C GLY A 219 0.14 -6.37 -3.20
N SER A 220 -0.88 -5.54 -3.47
CA SER A 220 -1.15 -4.36 -2.65
C SER A 220 -1.60 -4.66 -1.22
N GLY A 221 -2.22 -5.82 -0.98
CA GLY A 221 -2.57 -6.29 0.35
C GLY A 221 -1.37 -6.88 1.12
N MET A 222 -0.47 -7.58 0.40
CA MET A 222 0.73 -8.17 1.00
C MET A 222 1.80 -7.15 1.37
N LEU A 223 1.97 -6.10 0.56
CA LEU A 223 2.99 -5.07 0.76
C LEU A 223 2.97 -4.43 2.16
N PRO A 224 1.82 -3.94 2.68
CA PRO A 224 1.76 -3.35 4.01
C PRO A 224 2.09 -4.37 5.11
N LEU A 225 1.69 -5.63 4.94
CA LEU A 225 1.97 -6.70 5.91
C LEU A 225 3.48 -6.98 5.97
N ILE A 226 4.15 -7.15 4.82
CA ILE A 226 5.59 -7.39 4.76
C ILE A 226 6.35 -6.16 5.26
N SER A 227 5.94 -4.95 4.86
CA SER A 227 6.61 -3.71 5.27
C SER A 227 6.48 -3.41 6.76
N ASN A 228 5.46 -3.94 7.42
CA ASN A 228 5.20 -3.71 8.85
C ASN A 228 5.27 -5.01 9.68
N TRP A 229 5.94 -6.05 9.20
CA TRP A 229 5.99 -7.38 9.83
C TRP A 229 6.40 -7.37 11.31
N ARG A 230 7.25 -6.42 11.69
CA ARG A 230 7.69 -6.21 13.09
C ARG A 230 6.81 -5.24 13.87
N GLY A 231 5.66 -4.86 13.32
CA GLY A 231 4.70 -3.98 13.99
C GLY A 231 4.01 -4.68 15.16
N SER A 232 3.40 -3.87 16.05
CA SER A 232 2.57 -4.38 17.14
C SER A 232 1.35 -5.14 16.59
N ILE A 233 0.73 -5.99 17.41
CA ILE A 233 -0.51 -6.69 17.04
C ILE A 233 -1.59 -5.69 16.60
N GLN A 234 -1.70 -4.54 17.27
CA GLN A 234 -2.65 -3.49 16.92
C GLN A 234 -2.40 -2.91 15.50
N GLU A 235 -1.16 -2.91 15.04
CA GLU A 235 -0.81 -2.50 13.67
C GLU A 235 -1.06 -3.59 12.65
N LEU A 236 -0.68 -4.82 12.98
CA LEU A 236 -0.74 -5.96 12.07
C LEU A 236 -2.18 -6.46 11.88
N THR A 237 -3.01 -6.44 12.93
CA THR A 237 -4.38 -6.98 12.86
C THR A 237 -5.21 -6.37 11.73
N PRO A 238 -5.34 -5.03 11.58
CA PRO A 238 -6.14 -4.48 10.51
C PRO A 238 -5.52 -4.71 9.12
N VAL A 239 -4.19 -4.79 9.02
CA VAL A 239 -3.48 -5.08 7.77
C VAL A 239 -3.72 -6.52 7.34
N LEU A 240 -3.58 -7.48 8.26
CA LEU A 240 -3.86 -8.88 7.98
C LEU A 240 -5.35 -9.11 7.66
N ALA A 241 -6.26 -8.44 8.37
CA ALA A 241 -7.69 -8.46 8.08
C ALA A 241 -7.99 -7.97 6.65
N ASN A 242 -7.34 -6.89 6.22
CA ASN A 242 -7.47 -6.38 4.85
C ASN A 242 -6.95 -7.38 3.80
N LEU A 243 -5.85 -8.07 4.08
CA LEU A 243 -5.35 -9.12 3.18
C LEU A 243 -6.30 -10.34 3.15
N ILE A 244 -6.79 -10.80 4.29
CA ILE A 244 -7.70 -11.95 4.39
C ILE A 244 -8.95 -11.73 3.53
N ILE A 245 -9.64 -10.59 3.69
CA ILE A 245 -10.85 -10.33 2.91
C ILE A 245 -10.58 -10.22 1.41
N ARG A 246 -9.44 -9.68 1.00
CA ARG A 246 -9.03 -9.64 -0.41
C ARG A 246 -8.81 -11.04 -0.96
N VAL A 247 -8.07 -11.89 -0.25
CA VAL A 247 -7.83 -13.28 -0.68
C VAL A 247 -9.16 -14.00 -0.84
N ILE A 248 -10.07 -13.88 0.14
CA ILE A 248 -11.39 -14.50 0.08
C ILE A 248 -12.17 -14.02 -1.16
N CYS A 249 -12.24 -12.70 -1.38
CA CYS A 249 -12.96 -12.16 -2.54
C CYS A 249 -12.29 -12.57 -3.87
N ILE A 250 -10.98 -12.55 -3.97
CA ILE A 250 -10.27 -12.94 -5.20
C ILE A 250 -10.51 -14.41 -5.50
N LEU A 251 -10.42 -15.30 -4.52
CA LEU A 251 -10.72 -16.72 -4.71
C LEU A 251 -12.19 -16.97 -5.11
N ALA A 252 -13.11 -16.17 -4.55
CA ALA A 252 -14.54 -16.26 -4.91
C ALA A 252 -14.80 -15.74 -6.34
N PHE A 253 -14.10 -14.71 -6.80
CA PHE A 253 -14.31 -14.09 -8.12
C PHE A 253 -13.46 -14.68 -9.23
N TYR A 254 -12.36 -15.33 -8.92
CA TYR A 254 -11.45 -15.95 -9.89
C TYR A 254 -12.19 -16.87 -10.91
N PRO A 255 -13.09 -17.79 -10.49
CA PRO A 255 -13.79 -18.67 -11.43
C PRO A 255 -14.77 -17.95 -12.38
N PHE A 256 -15.10 -16.70 -12.08
CA PHE A 256 -16.07 -15.92 -12.86
C PHE A 256 -15.41 -14.91 -13.80
N VAL A 257 -14.08 -14.91 -13.95
CA VAL A 257 -13.36 -13.97 -14.81
C VAL A 257 -13.87 -14.05 -16.24
N ASP A 258 -14.01 -15.26 -16.82
CA ASP A 258 -14.52 -15.46 -18.18
C ASP A 258 -15.96 -14.98 -18.36
N PHE A 259 -16.80 -15.22 -17.37
CA PHE A 259 -18.18 -14.72 -17.38
C PHE A 259 -18.20 -13.18 -17.32
N VAL A 260 -17.42 -12.60 -16.41
CA VAL A 260 -17.34 -11.14 -16.23
C VAL A 260 -16.78 -10.47 -17.46
N SER A 261 -15.77 -11.03 -18.12
CA SER A 261 -15.18 -10.48 -19.34
C SER A 261 -16.21 -10.48 -20.49
N THR A 262 -16.88 -11.62 -20.73
CA THR A 262 -17.86 -11.76 -21.82
C THR A 262 -19.11 -10.90 -21.60
N PHE A 263 -19.66 -10.90 -20.39
CA PHE A 263 -20.85 -10.11 -20.08
C PHE A 263 -20.56 -8.62 -19.97
N GLY A 264 -19.43 -8.25 -19.36
CA GLY A 264 -19.08 -6.87 -19.09
C GLY A 264 -18.74 -6.05 -20.35
N LEU A 265 -18.22 -6.69 -21.42
CA LEU A 265 -17.99 -6.03 -22.70
C LEU A 265 -19.25 -5.47 -23.36
N GLN A 266 -20.45 -5.89 -22.93
CA GLN A 266 -21.70 -5.32 -23.39
C GLN A 266 -21.95 -3.90 -22.85
N PHE A 267 -21.30 -3.52 -21.73
CA PHE A 267 -21.55 -2.28 -21.01
C PHE A 267 -20.33 -1.35 -20.94
N VAL A 268 -19.13 -1.89 -21.11
CA VAL A 268 -17.86 -1.17 -20.90
C VAL A 268 -16.94 -1.39 -22.10
N SER A 269 -16.27 -0.31 -22.51
CA SER A 269 -15.24 -0.43 -23.55
C SER A 269 -14.07 -1.29 -23.04
N ILE A 270 -13.51 -2.09 -23.92
CA ILE A 270 -12.40 -3.01 -23.60
C ILE A 270 -11.23 -2.28 -22.93
N GLU A 271 -10.94 -1.06 -23.37
CA GLU A 271 -9.82 -0.25 -22.86
C GLU A 271 -9.96 0.14 -21.38
N LEU A 272 -11.18 0.43 -20.92
CA LEU A 272 -11.44 0.82 -19.55
C LEU A 272 -11.77 -0.35 -18.64
N PHE A 273 -11.97 -1.53 -19.22
CA PHE A 273 -12.47 -2.70 -18.49
C PHE A 273 -11.60 -3.07 -17.28
N PRO A 274 -10.25 -3.16 -17.37
CA PRO A 274 -9.43 -3.51 -16.19
C PRO A 274 -9.54 -2.48 -15.06
N ALA A 275 -9.69 -1.19 -15.39
CA ALA A 275 -9.85 -0.14 -14.39
C ALA A 275 -11.21 -0.22 -13.67
N ILE A 276 -12.29 -0.48 -14.42
CA ILE A 276 -13.63 -0.67 -13.85
C ILE A 276 -13.70 -1.96 -13.06
N TYR A 277 -13.12 -3.04 -13.56
CA TYR A 277 -13.02 -4.31 -12.83
C TYR A 277 -12.26 -4.15 -11.50
N HIS A 278 -11.14 -3.40 -11.51
CA HIS A 278 -10.39 -3.09 -10.30
C HIS A 278 -11.24 -2.30 -9.28
N LEU A 279 -12.01 -1.30 -9.74
CA LEU A 279 -12.90 -0.55 -8.87
C LEU A 279 -14.03 -1.43 -8.32
N SER A 280 -14.67 -2.23 -9.18
CA SER A 280 -15.76 -3.13 -8.78
C SER A 280 -15.30 -4.16 -7.76
N LEU A 281 -14.14 -4.78 -7.99
CA LEU A 281 -13.54 -5.73 -7.06
C LEU A 281 -13.28 -5.09 -5.69
N ASN A 282 -12.67 -3.90 -5.65
CA ASN A 282 -12.39 -3.21 -4.38
C ASN A 282 -13.66 -2.71 -3.69
N LEU A 283 -14.71 -2.36 -4.41
CA LEU A 283 -16.02 -2.06 -3.84
C LEU A 283 -16.62 -3.31 -3.16
N ILE A 284 -16.54 -4.47 -3.82
CA ILE A 284 -17.04 -5.73 -3.25
C ILE A 284 -16.22 -6.11 -2.02
N VAL A 285 -14.89 -6.02 -2.08
CA VAL A 285 -14.01 -6.22 -0.92
C VAL A 285 -14.38 -5.28 0.23
N ALA A 286 -14.67 -4.01 -0.07
CA ALA A 286 -15.04 -3.03 0.94
C ALA A 286 -16.42 -3.35 1.56
N ILE A 287 -17.43 -3.64 0.76
CA ILE A 287 -18.78 -3.97 1.25
C ILE A 287 -18.73 -5.22 2.13
N THR A 288 -18.11 -6.30 1.63
CA THR A 288 -17.97 -7.56 2.38
C THR A 288 -17.11 -7.37 3.63
N GLY A 289 -16.02 -6.60 3.54
CA GLY A 289 -15.15 -6.27 4.67
C GLY A 289 -15.87 -5.48 5.75
N VAL A 290 -16.72 -4.52 5.41
CA VAL A 290 -17.56 -3.78 6.37
C VAL A 290 -18.57 -4.71 7.06
N ILE A 291 -19.29 -5.52 6.28
CA ILE A 291 -20.31 -6.44 6.81
C ILE A 291 -19.70 -7.46 7.79
N PHE A 292 -18.58 -8.07 7.41
CA PHE A 292 -17.92 -9.12 8.19
C PHE A 292 -16.76 -8.61 9.05
N SER A 293 -16.66 -7.29 9.29
CA SER A 293 -15.52 -6.66 9.97
C SER A 293 -15.15 -7.33 11.30
N LYS A 294 -16.13 -7.62 12.17
CA LYS A 294 -15.89 -8.27 13.46
C LYS A 294 -15.27 -9.66 13.30
N ASN A 295 -15.82 -10.48 12.41
CA ASN A 295 -15.37 -11.85 12.18
C ASN A 295 -13.94 -11.89 11.63
N ILE A 296 -13.66 -11.03 10.65
CA ILE A 296 -12.36 -10.96 9.99
C ILE A 296 -11.29 -10.44 10.95
N LEU A 297 -11.60 -9.39 11.72
CA LEU A 297 -10.68 -8.86 12.73
C LEU A 297 -10.40 -9.90 13.83
N THR A 298 -11.42 -10.62 14.31
CA THR A 298 -11.23 -11.71 15.28
C THR A 298 -10.34 -12.81 14.73
N LEU A 299 -10.54 -13.21 13.46
CA LEU A 299 -9.70 -14.19 12.78
C LEU A 299 -8.26 -13.70 12.69
N ALA A 300 -8.05 -12.46 12.23
CA ALA A 300 -6.72 -11.86 12.12
C ALA A 300 -6.00 -11.78 13.48
N THR A 301 -6.70 -11.34 14.53
CA THR A 301 -6.13 -11.31 15.89
C THR A 301 -5.74 -12.70 16.35
N LYS A 302 -6.60 -13.71 16.15
CA LYS A 302 -6.30 -15.10 16.54
C LYS A 302 -5.09 -15.67 15.79
N MET A 303 -4.91 -15.31 14.51
CA MET A 303 -3.73 -15.75 13.74
C MET A 303 -2.45 -15.09 14.25
N LEU A 304 -2.50 -13.85 14.71
CA LEU A 304 -1.34 -13.10 15.20
C LEU A 304 -1.01 -13.41 16.66
N SER A 305 -1.99 -13.74 17.52
CA SER A 305 -1.75 -14.04 18.95
C SER A 305 -0.78 -15.21 19.18
N ASN A 306 -0.73 -16.15 18.24
CA ASN A 306 0.20 -17.28 18.30
C ASN A 306 1.67 -16.89 17.96
N LEU A 307 1.91 -15.68 17.45
CA LEU A 307 3.23 -15.16 17.09
C LEU A 307 3.89 -14.35 18.23
N GLU A 308 3.11 -13.89 19.20
CA GLU A 308 3.57 -12.97 20.27
C GLU A 308 4.54 -13.62 21.29
N GLU A 309 4.52 -14.94 21.44
CA GLU A 309 5.36 -15.62 22.43
C GLU A 309 6.87 -15.68 22.07
N LYS A 310 7.28 -15.21 20.88
CA LYS A 310 8.63 -15.53 20.36
C LYS A 310 9.62 -14.36 20.23
N GLU A 311 9.21 -13.06 20.34
CA GLU A 311 10.08 -11.94 19.90
C GLU A 311 10.19 -10.72 20.85
N LEU A 312 10.28 -10.90 22.17
CA LEU A 312 10.51 -9.76 23.09
C LEU A 312 11.99 -9.33 23.24
N SER A 313 12.92 -9.86 22.44
CA SER A 313 14.35 -9.75 22.76
C SER A 313 15.21 -8.80 21.92
N GLN A 314 14.66 -8.06 20.96
CA GLN A 314 15.45 -7.13 20.11
C GLN A 314 14.74 -5.78 19.89
N PRO A 315 15.49 -4.66 19.63
CA PRO A 315 14.88 -3.39 19.26
C PRO A 315 14.01 -3.56 18.02
N SER A 316 12.71 -3.25 18.15
CA SER A 316 11.71 -3.59 17.13
C SER A 316 11.47 -2.45 16.13
N PHE A 317 11.78 -1.20 16.49
CA PHE A 317 11.34 0.00 15.77
C PHE A 317 12.47 0.86 15.21
N LEU A 318 13.74 0.53 15.48
CA LEU A 318 14.91 1.31 15.03
C LEU A 318 15.37 0.86 13.64
N GLU A 319 14.84 1.45 12.59
CA GLU A 319 15.24 1.15 11.20
C GLU A 319 16.34 2.07 10.70
N ALA A 320 17.46 1.52 10.25
CA ALA A 320 18.61 2.27 9.71
C ALA A 320 18.27 3.08 8.43
N ASN A 321 17.22 2.71 7.69
CA ASN A 321 16.84 3.35 6.44
C ASN A 321 16.07 4.67 6.61
N ASN A 322 15.72 5.06 7.84
CA ASN A 322 14.89 6.23 8.12
C ASN A 322 15.68 7.53 8.38
N PHE A 323 17.01 7.46 8.43
CA PHE A 323 17.87 8.65 8.71
C PHE A 323 17.71 9.80 7.71
N ALA A 324 17.23 9.52 6.50
CA ALA A 324 16.93 10.57 5.53
C ALA A 324 15.71 11.46 5.89
N MET A 325 14.94 11.07 6.92
CA MET A 325 13.72 11.78 7.36
C MET A 325 13.72 11.92 8.89
N PRO A 326 14.30 13.00 9.45
CA PRO A 326 14.47 13.17 10.91
C PRO A 326 13.20 13.00 11.74
N ALA A 327 12.05 13.43 11.20
CA ALA A 327 10.76 13.28 11.88
C ALA A 327 10.33 11.80 12.03
N ILE A 328 10.68 10.95 11.07
CA ILE A 328 10.38 9.50 11.12
C ILE A 328 11.35 8.81 12.06
N SER A 329 12.63 9.18 12.02
CA SER A 329 13.65 8.66 12.94
C SER A 329 13.30 8.98 14.39
N LEU A 330 12.88 10.21 14.67
CA LEU A 330 12.45 10.60 16.01
C LEU A 330 11.18 9.85 16.46
N ALA A 331 10.24 9.62 15.55
CA ALA A 331 9.04 8.82 15.84
C ALA A 331 9.39 7.35 16.15
N SER A 332 10.35 6.77 15.41
CA SER A 332 10.86 5.41 15.66
C SER A 332 11.56 5.30 17.02
N ALA A 333 12.43 6.27 17.35
CA ALA A 333 13.09 6.31 18.64
C ALA A 333 12.11 6.48 19.80
N LYS A 334 11.09 7.35 19.66
CA LYS A 334 10.00 7.51 20.66
C LYS A 334 9.22 6.21 20.88
N ARG A 335 8.95 5.49 19.80
CA ARG A 335 8.23 4.22 19.84
C ARG A 335 9.02 3.15 20.56
N GLU A 336 10.32 3.06 20.30
CA GLU A 336 11.21 2.15 21.00
C GLU A 336 11.33 2.49 22.49
N ALA A 337 11.36 3.78 22.84
CA ALA A 337 11.35 4.21 24.23
C ALA A 337 10.04 3.82 24.96
N ILE A 338 8.89 3.85 24.28
CA ILE A 338 7.62 3.35 24.83
C ILE A 338 7.68 1.83 25.05
N HIS A 339 8.20 1.09 24.09
CA HIS A 339 8.40 -0.36 24.20
C HIS A 339 9.30 -0.72 25.40
N MET A 340 10.41 -0.01 25.56
CA MET A 340 11.28 -0.15 26.73
C MET A 340 10.53 0.12 28.07
N ALA A 341 9.67 1.16 28.10
CA ALA A 341 8.87 1.48 29.27
C ALA A 341 7.83 0.39 29.59
N GLU A 342 7.22 -0.24 28.59
CA GLU A 342 6.29 -1.36 28.77
C GLU A 342 6.97 -2.60 29.38
N ILE A 343 8.18 -2.93 28.90
CA ILE A 343 8.99 -4.02 29.49
C ILE A 343 9.35 -3.69 30.94
N SER A 344 9.80 -2.46 31.21
CA SER A 344 10.15 -2.01 32.55
C SER A 344 8.94 -2.06 33.50
N GLN A 345 7.75 -1.71 33.04
CA GLN A 345 6.50 -1.84 33.82
C GLN A 345 6.20 -3.31 34.17
N LYS A 346 6.35 -4.24 33.21
CA LYS A 346 6.20 -5.68 33.46
C LYS A 346 7.22 -6.17 34.51
N MET A 347 8.49 -5.72 34.41
CA MET A 347 9.51 -6.06 35.40
C MET A 347 9.14 -5.62 36.80
N VAL A 348 8.62 -4.40 36.98
CA VAL A 348 8.17 -3.91 38.31
C VAL A 348 7.04 -4.79 38.87
N VAL A 349 6.05 -5.13 38.05
CA VAL A 349 4.93 -5.99 38.46
C VAL A 349 5.43 -7.40 38.81
N SER A 350 6.30 -7.99 37.97
CA SER A 350 6.87 -9.31 38.21
C SER A 350 7.78 -9.33 39.46
N SER A 351 8.56 -8.25 39.69
CA SER A 351 9.40 -8.11 40.88
C SER A 351 8.59 -8.11 42.17
N LEU A 352 7.43 -7.43 42.18
CA LEU A 352 6.52 -7.48 43.33
C LEU A 352 6.00 -8.89 43.60
N ALA A 353 5.67 -9.65 42.53
CA ALA A 353 5.24 -11.04 42.67
C ALA A 353 6.39 -11.97 43.15
N VAL A 354 7.62 -11.74 42.68
CA VAL A 354 8.82 -12.46 43.17
C VAL A 354 9.02 -12.24 44.68
N LEU A 355 8.93 -11.00 45.12
CA LEU A 355 9.09 -10.66 46.54
C LEU A 355 8.01 -11.26 47.44
N ARG A 356 6.80 -11.43 46.87
CA ARG A 356 5.66 -11.96 47.63
C ARG A 356 5.64 -13.49 47.71
N ASP A 357 5.96 -14.15 46.59
CA ASP A 357 5.71 -15.57 46.38
C ASP A 357 7.01 -16.40 46.22
N ASP A 358 8.20 -15.78 46.38
CA ASP A 358 9.57 -16.36 46.21
C ASP A 358 9.70 -17.22 44.94
N ASN A 359 9.08 -16.74 43.83
CA ASN A 359 9.00 -17.48 42.57
C ASN A 359 10.29 -17.33 41.76
N THR A 360 11.10 -18.39 41.74
CA THR A 360 12.40 -18.42 41.05
C THR A 360 12.27 -18.28 39.49
N ALA A 361 11.19 -18.76 38.90
CA ALA A 361 10.95 -18.64 37.46
C ALA A 361 10.68 -17.17 37.08
N LEU A 362 9.84 -16.46 37.84
CA LEU A 362 9.60 -15.03 37.64
C LEU A 362 10.85 -14.18 37.88
N ARG A 363 11.71 -14.58 38.84
CA ARG A 363 13.01 -13.93 39.08
C ARG A 363 13.90 -14.02 37.85
N SER A 364 13.98 -15.20 37.22
CA SER A 364 14.78 -15.41 35.99
C SER A 364 14.23 -14.58 34.82
N GLU A 365 12.91 -14.44 34.73
CA GLU A 365 12.27 -13.62 33.71
C GLU A 365 12.57 -12.12 33.91
N VAL A 366 12.56 -11.61 35.15
CA VAL A 366 12.92 -10.22 35.45
C VAL A 366 14.35 -9.92 35.05
N ILE A 367 15.32 -10.82 35.38
CA ILE A 367 16.72 -10.65 34.99
C ILE A 367 16.87 -10.64 33.46
N LYS A 368 16.19 -11.53 32.76
CA LYS A 368 16.21 -11.55 31.28
C LYS A 368 15.63 -10.28 30.66
N ASN A 369 14.58 -9.73 31.26
CA ASN A 369 13.98 -8.49 30.79
C ASN A 369 14.88 -7.27 31.06
N GLU A 370 15.71 -7.29 32.08
CA GLU A 370 16.74 -6.27 32.35
C GLU A 370 17.74 -6.19 31.22
N ASP A 371 18.29 -7.33 30.78
CA ASP A 371 19.21 -7.39 29.63
C ASP A 371 18.57 -6.85 28.35
N ILE A 372 17.27 -7.08 28.16
CA ILE A 372 16.50 -6.57 27.01
C ILE A 372 16.36 -5.04 27.08
N VAL A 373 16.01 -4.49 28.25
CA VAL A 373 15.86 -3.06 28.48
C VAL A 373 17.18 -2.33 28.22
N ASP A 374 18.29 -2.88 28.71
CA ASP A 374 19.62 -2.31 28.51
C ASP A 374 20.02 -2.30 27.02
N ASN A 375 19.77 -3.39 26.30
CA ASN A 375 20.02 -3.46 24.85
C ASN A 375 19.17 -2.45 24.06
N ILE A 376 17.90 -2.28 24.42
CA ILE A 376 17.01 -1.29 23.77
C ILE A 376 17.51 0.12 24.08
N PHE A 377 17.88 0.43 25.33
CA PHE A 377 18.39 1.72 25.73
C PHE A 377 19.65 2.12 24.93
N ASP A 378 20.63 1.25 24.85
CA ASP A 378 21.85 1.50 24.08
C ASP A 378 21.58 1.65 22.59
N SER A 379 20.64 0.88 22.05
CA SER A 379 20.23 0.98 20.66
C SER A 379 19.55 2.33 20.35
N ILE A 380 18.65 2.81 21.22
CA ILE A 380 18.02 4.14 21.10
C ILE A 380 19.08 5.23 21.12
N LYS A 381 20.01 5.16 22.06
CA LYS A 381 21.10 6.13 22.22
C LYS A 381 21.98 6.22 20.99
N LEU A 382 22.39 5.08 20.42
CA LEU A 382 23.16 5.04 19.17
C LEU A 382 22.35 5.51 17.96
N TYR A 383 21.06 5.25 17.94
CA TYR A 383 20.18 5.67 16.86
C TYR A 383 19.95 7.18 16.83
N ILE A 384 19.78 7.81 18.00
CA ILE A 384 19.60 9.26 18.10
C ILE A 384 20.91 10.02 17.86
N ALA A 385 22.06 9.41 18.14
CA ALA A 385 23.37 10.01 17.92
C ALA A 385 23.82 10.06 16.45
N ARG A 386 23.12 9.40 15.56
CA ARG A 386 23.34 9.39 14.09
C ARG A 386 22.49 10.40 13.37
#